data_50490743241cd033329d40b54d7fc077
#
_entry.id   50490743241cd033329d40b54d7fc077
#
_cell.length_a   1.000
_cell.length_b   1.000
_cell.length_c   1.000
_cell.angle_alpha   90.00
_cell.angle_beta   90.00
_cell.angle_gamma   90.00
#
_symmetry.space_group_name_H-M   'P 1'
#
loop_
_entity.id
_entity.type
_entity.pdbx_description
1 polymer ?
#
loop_
_entity_poly.entity_id
_entity_poly.type
_entity_poly.pdbx_seq_one_letter_code
_entity_poly.pdbx_strand_id
1 'polypeptide(L)'
;MKTRHCLLATLLFCAAGAQASTPEAWQEQDKRMLAACTKLSGLKEVKAAGQPVLFDDRLGITALALSGRYPKAHMKNRVGRELCLYQRKTGKAFINEADNLIDARKP
;
A
#
# COMPACT_ATOMS: atom_id res chain seq x y z
N MET A 1 -37.34 32.99 26.19
CA MET A 1 -37.85 32.59 25.61
C MET A 1 -37.52 32.03 24.47
N LYS A 2 -37.35 31.75 23.85
CA LYS A 2 -37.09 31.39 22.65
C LYS A 2 -35.75 31.11 22.35
N THR A 3 -34.95 31.10 22.98
CA THR A 3 -33.63 30.96 22.60
C THR A 3 -33.16 29.55 22.57
N ARG A 4 -33.81 28.72 23.02
CA ARG A 4 -33.32 27.45 23.03
C ARG A 4 -33.15 26.74 21.82
N HIS A 5 -33.67 27.01 20.87
CA HIS A 5 -33.57 26.27 19.70
C HIS A 5 -32.24 26.06 19.08
N CYS A 6 -31.41 26.83 19.25
CA CYS A 6 -30.22 26.77 18.51
C CYS A 6 -29.36 25.60 18.80
N LEU A 7 -29.45 25.00 19.81
CA LEU A 7 -28.58 23.97 20.08
C LEU A 7 -28.62 22.80 19.22
N LEU A 8 -29.61 22.46 18.67
CA LEU A 8 -29.62 21.31 17.87
C LEU A 8 -28.61 21.16 16.86
N ALA A 9 -28.30 22.08 16.21
CA ALA A 9 -27.40 21.98 15.11
C ALA A 9 -26.10 21.31 15.39
N THR A 10 -25.58 21.46 16.48
CA THR A 10 -24.30 20.97 16.70
C THR A 10 -24.14 19.49 16.61
N LEU A 11 -25.05 18.76 16.87
CA LEU A 11 -24.83 17.39 16.81
C LEU A 11 -24.51 16.79 15.53
N LEU A 12 -24.98 17.26 14.53
CA LEU A 12 -24.71 16.71 13.27
C LEU A 12 -23.32 16.45 12.89
N PHE A 13 -22.43 17.30 13.20
CA PHE A 13 -21.15 17.10 12.78
C PHE A 13 -20.50 15.90 13.27
N CYS A 14 -20.66 15.52 14.40
CA CYS A 14 -19.97 14.42 14.94
C CYS A 14 -20.04 13.22 14.09
N ALA A 15 -21.09 13.00 13.51
CA ALA A 15 -21.23 11.81 12.75
C ALA A 15 -20.32 11.75 11.59
N ALA A 16 -20.15 12.81 10.97
CA ALA A 16 -19.38 12.84 9.77
C ALA A 16 -17.98 12.39 9.98
N GLY A 17 -17.41 12.73 11.03
CA GLY A 17 -16.03 12.44 11.18
C GLY A 17 -15.74 10.99 11.42
N ALA A 18 -16.70 10.23 11.67
CA ALA A 18 -16.44 8.89 11.99
C ALA A 18 -16.08 8.01 10.83
N GLN A 19 -16.28 8.46 9.66
CA GLN A 19 -16.08 7.62 8.59
C GLN A 19 -14.72 7.31 8.34
N ALA A 20 -14.24 6.25 8.51
CA ALA A 20 -12.90 5.94 8.34
C ALA A 20 -12.55 5.59 6.94
N SER A 21 -12.79 4.46 6.51
CA SER A 21 -12.29 4.04 5.23
C SER A 21 -13.39 3.73 4.30
N THR A 22 -13.32 4.21 3.11
CA THR A 22 -14.27 3.88 2.08
C THR A 22 -13.54 3.08 1.04
N PRO A 23 -14.24 2.41 0.16
CA PRO A 23 -13.60 1.68 -0.91
C PRO A 23 -12.71 2.60 -1.75
N GLU A 24 -13.17 3.83 -1.97
CA GLU A 24 -12.39 4.76 -2.75
C GLU A 24 -11.10 5.15 -2.03
N ALA A 25 -11.17 5.30 -0.72
CA ALA A 25 -10.00 5.67 0.04
C ALA A 25 -8.97 4.55 0.00
N TRP A 26 -9.41 3.30 0.05
CA TRP A 26 -8.50 2.20 -0.03
C TRP A 26 -7.88 2.08 -1.42
N GLN A 27 -8.65 2.33 -2.45
CA GLN A 27 -8.11 2.30 -3.79
C GLN A 27 -7.07 3.38 -3.98
N GLU A 28 -7.30 4.55 -3.43
CA GLU A 28 -6.36 5.62 -3.55
C GLU A 28 -5.08 5.29 -2.80
N GLN A 29 -5.18 4.67 -1.64
CA GLN A 29 -4.01 4.29 -0.89
C GLN A 29 -3.24 3.21 -1.63
N ASP A 30 -3.91 2.27 -2.26
CA ASP A 30 -3.25 1.23 -3.03
C ASP A 30 -2.50 1.83 -4.20
N LYS A 31 -3.03 2.84 -4.84
CA LYS A 31 -2.35 3.47 -5.94
C LYS A 31 -1.09 4.17 -5.45
N ARG A 32 -1.17 4.85 -4.31
CA ARG A 32 0.00 5.54 -3.79
C ARG A 32 1.07 4.51 -3.38
N MET A 33 0.65 3.40 -2.82
CA MET A 33 1.58 2.36 -2.42
C MET A 33 2.27 1.78 -3.64
N LEU A 34 1.51 1.44 -4.67
CA LEU A 34 2.09 0.86 -5.86
C LEU A 34 3.06 1.84 -6.51
N ALA A 35 2.71 3.10 -6.55
CA ALA A 35 3.59 4.10 -7.13
C ALA A 35 4.89 4.23 -6.33
N ALA A 36 4.79 4.25 -5.02
CA ALA A 36 5.97 4.38 -4.18
C ALA A 36 6.87 3.15 -4.30
N CYS A 37 6.27 1.97 -4.33
CA CYS A 37 7.03 0.74 -4.43
C CYS A 37 7.70 0.59 -5.79
N THR A 38 6.97 0.86 -6.86
CA THR A 38 7.55 0.69 -8.20
C THR A 38 8.64 1.72 -8.46
N LYS A 39 8.54 2.89 -7.86
CA LYS A 39 9.55 3.89 -8.04
C LYS A 39 10.88 3.44 -7.44
N LEU A 40 10.86 2.66 -6.37
CA LEU A 40 12.06 2.20 -5.75
C LEU A 40 12.59 0.91 -6.37
N SER A 41 11.79 0.24 -7.15
CA SER A 41 12.17 -1.06 -7.68
C SER A 41 13.38 -0.98 -8.58
N GLY A 42 14.22 -1.99 -8.50
CA GLY A 42 15.36 -2.09 -9.40
C GLY A 42 15.06 -2.97 -10.61
N LEU A 43 13.82 -3.41 -10.74
CA LEU A 43 13.46 -4.27 -11.86
C LEU A 43 12.80 -3.45 -12.96
N LYS A 44 12.77 -3.97 -14.17
CA LYS A 44 12.06 -3.31 -15.24
C LYS A 44 10.74 -4.03 -15.46
N GLU A 45 9.79 -3.36 -16.03
CA GLU A 45 8.44 -3.91 -16.29
C GLU A 45 7.85 -4.43 -14.99
N VAL A 46 8.04 -3.71 -13.92
CA VAL A 46 7.66 -4.17 -12.60
C VAL A 46 6.17 -4.03 -12.38
N LYS A 47 5.59 -4.99 -11.69
CA LYS A 47 4.18 -4.95 -11.35
C LYS A 47 3.93 -5.67 -10.05
N ALA A 48 2.79 -5.48 -9.48
CA ALA A 48 2.42 -6.15 -8.25
C ALA A 48 2.29 -7.65 -8.51
N ALA A 49 2.78 -8.44 -7.60
CA ALA A 49 2.73 -9.88 -7.70
C ALA A 49 1.90 -10.43 -6.57
N GLY A 50 0.60 -10.31 -6.68
CA GLY A 50 -0.30 -10.78 -5.63
C GLY A 50 -0.97 -9.64 -4.92
N GLN A 51 -1.68 -9.96 -3.87
CA GLN A 51 -2.44 -8.97 -3.12
C GLN A 51 -1.62 -8.38 -2.00
N PRO A 52 -1.87 -7.15 -1.63
CA PRO A 52 -1.18 -6.57 -0.49
C PRO A 52 -1.52 -7.29 0.81
N VAL A 53 -0.59 -7.29 1.73
CA VAL A 53 -0.80 -7.89 3.04
C VAL A 53 -0.76 -6.77 4.07
N LEU A 54 -1.89 -6.52 4.71
CA LEU A 54 -1.97 -5.45 5.68
C LEU A 54 -1.60 -5.96 7.05
N PHE A 55 -0.59 -5.35 7.64
CA PHE A 55 -0.22 -5.68 8.99
C PHE A 55 -1.02 -4.81 9.95
N ASP A 56 -0.99 -5.16 11.20
CA ASP A 56 -1.73 -4.50 12.25
C ASP A 56 -1.55 -2.98 12.18
N ASP A 57 -2.60 -2.25 12.49
CA ASP A 57 -2.54 -0.79 12.45
C ASP A 57 -1.48 -0.21 13.38
N ARG A 58 -1.15 -0.91 14.44
CA ARG A 58 -0.11 -0.42 15.34
C ARG A 58 1.24 -0.41 14.64
N LEU A 59 1.44 -1.31 13.71
CA LEU A 59 2.66 -1.33 12.94
C LEU A 59 2.50 -0.40 11.73
N GLY A 60 1.31 -0.35 11.16
CA GLY A 60 1.02 0.57 10.07
C GLY A 60 1.71 0.26 8.76
N ILE A 61 2.01 -1.00 8.53
CA ILE A 61 2.74 -1.40 7.32
C ILE A 61 1.86 -2.25 6.43
N THR A 62 1.97 -2.05 5.15
CA THR A 62 1.40 -2.95 4.16
C THR A 62 2.55 -3.53 3.34
N ALA A 63 2.57 -4.83 3.17
CA ALA A 63 3.60 -5.47 2.38
C ALA A 63 3.05 -5.79 0.99
N LEU A 64 3.85 -5.57 -0.02
CA LEU A 64 3.44 -5.84 -1.39
C LEU A 64 4.59 -6.52 -2.13
N ALA A 65 4.33 -7.66 -2.73
CA ALA A 65 5.33 -8.32 -3.53
C ALA A 65 5.31 -7.73 -4.94
N LEU A 66 6.48 -7.58 -5.52
CA LEU A 66 6.60 -7.07 -6.87
C LEU A 66 7.33 -8.09 -7.73
N SER A 67 7.05 -8.10 -9.01
CA SER A 67 7.69 -8.96 -9.95
C SER A 67 8.11 -8.14 -11.17
N GLY A 68 9.21 -8.44 -11.75
CA GLY A 68 9.68 -7.76 -12.94
C GLY A 68 10.84 -8.50 -13.54
N ARG A 69 11.64 -7.81 -14.34
CA ARG A 69 12.78 -8.43 -15.00
C ARG A 69 14.05 -7.73 -14.59
N TYR A 70 15.09 -8.49 -14.39
CA TYR A 70 16.38 -7.91 -14.07
C TYR A 70 16.90 -7.14 -15.28
N PRO A 71 17.29 -5.90 -15.13
CA PRO A 71 17.68 -5.10 -16.27
C PRO A 71 19.08 -5.34 -16.79
N LYS A 72 19.96 -5.92 -15.97
CA LYS A 72 21.35 -6.07 -16.39
C LYS A 72 21.52 -7.21 -17.37
N ALA A 73 22.32 -6.98 -18.37
CA ALA A 73 22.51 -7.93 -19.45
C ALA A 73 22.92 -9.32 -18.99
N HIS A 74 23.79 -9.39 -17.99
CA HIS A 74 24.26 -10.68 -17.55
C HIS A 74 23.18 -11.47 -16.82
N MET A 75 22.11 -10.83 -16.44
CA MET A 75 21.01 -11.52 -15.77
C MET A 75 20.04 -12.12 -16.76
N LYS A 76 20.26 -11.89 -18.03
CA LYS A 76 19.47 -12.49 -19.09
C LYS A 76 17.98 -12.32 -18.99
N ASN A 77 17.58 -11.17 -18.59
CA ASN A 77 16.15 -10.83 -18.51
C ASN A 77 15.37 -11.77 -17.60
N ARG A 78 16.03 -12.32 -16.59
CA ARG A 78 15.34 -13.25 -15.70
C ARG A 78 14.31 -12.53 -14.85
N VAL A 79 13.31 -13.26 -14.43
CA VAL A 79 12.28 -12.72 -13.56
C VAL A 79 12.87 -12.47 -12.19
N GLY A 80 12.59 -11.32 -11.62
CA GLY A 80 13.02 -10.99 -10.28
C GLY A 80 11.83 -10.71 -9.41
N ARG A 81 12.01 -10.87 -8.11
CA ARG A 81 10.96 -10.60 -7.15
C ARG A 81 11.49 -9.67 -6.08
N GLU A 82 10.66 -8.77 -5.63
CA GLU A 82 11.01 -7.86 -4.56
C GLU A 82 9.87 -7.80 -3.57
N LEU A 83 10.19 -7.44 -2.34
CA LEU A 83 9.18 -7.24 -1.32
C LEU A 83 9.24 -5.79 -0.91
N CYS A 84 8.13 -5.11 -0.99
CA CYS A 84 8.03 -3.70 -0.63
C CYS A 84 7.23 -3.56 0.64
N LEU A 85 7.73 -2.78 1.58
CA LEU A 85 7.03 -2.46 2.80
C LEU A 85 6.63 -1.00 2.73
N TYR A 86 5.35 -0.74 2.85
CA TYR A 86 4.82 0.60 2.70
C TYR A 86 4.25 1.08 4.03
N GLN A 87 4.72 2.23 4.50
CA GLN A 87 4.22 2.80 5.74
C GLN A 87 2.98 3.62 5.42
N ARG A 88 1.85 3.17 5.90
CA ARG A 88 0.59 3.79 5.53
C ARG A 88 0.46 5.25 5.96
N LYS A 89 1.01 5.60 7.11
CA LYS A 89 0.90 6.95 7.59
C LYS A 89 1.79 7.94 6.89
N THR A 90 2.98 7.56 6.56
CA THR A 90 3.94 8.49 5.99
C THR A 90 4.04 8.41 4.49
N GLY A 91 3.60 7.29 3.92
CA GLY A 91 3.75 7.09 2.49
C GLY A 91 5.13 6.67 2.07
N LYS A 92 5.99 6.31 3.03
CA LYS A 92 7.34 5.88 2.69
C LYS A 92 7.35 4.40 2.37
N ALA A 93 8.20 4.02 1.47
CA ALA A 93 8.32 2.62 1.09
C ALA A 93 9.77 2.17 1.21
N PHE A 94 9.94 0.89 1.47
CA PHE A 94 11.25 0.29 1.59
C PHE A 94 11.18 -1.01 0.80
N ILE A 95 12.21 -1.32 0.07
CA ILE A 95 12.17 -2.46 -0.81
C ILE A 95 13.42 -3.31 -0.69
N ASN A 96 13.28 -4.58 -0.89
CA ASN A 96 14.42 -5.47 -0.89
C ASN A 96 14.16 -6.62 -1.86
N GLU A 97 15.22 -7.22 -2.34
CA GLU A 97 15.11 -8.34 -3.22
C GLU A 97 14.55 -9.53 -2.44
N ALA A 98 13.71 -10.30 -3.03
CA ALA A 98 13.06 -11.39 -2.33
C ALA A 98 12.79 -12.57 -3.26
N ASP A 99 13.72 -12.85 -4.14
CA ASP A 99 13.55 -13.90 -5.12
C ASP A 99 13.21 -15.23 -4.47
N ASN A 100 13.87 -15.58 -3.39
CA ASN A 100 13.63 -16.86 -2.78
C ASN A 100 12.43 -16.88 -1.87
N LEU A 101 12.12 -15.79 -1.28
CA LEU A 101 11.08 -15.74 -0.31
C LEU A 101 9.70 -15.93 -0.90
N ILE A 102 9.46 -15.33 -2.03
CA ILE A 102 8.13 -15.37 -2.57
C ILE A 102 7.96 -16.25 -3.77
N ASP A 103 8.88 -17.14 -4.01
CA ASP A 103 8.74 -18.08 -5.06
C ASP A 103 8.22 -19.35 -4.44
N ALA A 104 7.05 -19.26 -3.92
CA ALA A 104 6.51 -20.32 -3.16
C ALA A 104 6.08 -21.53 -3.94
N ARG A 105 5.99 -21.46 -5.23
CA ARG A 105 5.55 -22.59 -5.92
C ARG A 105 6.66 -23.57 -6.10
N LYS A 106 7.85 -23.21 -5.69
CA LYS A 106 8.89 -24.12 -5.81
C LYS A 106 8.65 -25.15 -4.81
N PRO A 107 8.54 -26.35 -5.12
CA PRO A 107 8.26 -27.43 -4.16
C PRO A 107 9.46 -27.72 -3.31
#